data_c68841fcccefa6821bfa927317bb6667
#
_entry.id   c68841fcccefa6821bfa927317bb6667
#
_cell.length_a   1.000
_cell.length_b   1.000
_cell.length_c   1.000
_cell.angle_alpha   90.00
_cell.angle_beta   90.00
_cell.angle_gamma   90.00
#
_symmetry.space_group_name_H-M   'P 1'
#
loop_
_entity.id
_entity.type
_entity.pdbx_description
1 polymer ?
#
loop_
_entity_poly.entity_id
_entity_poly.type
_entity_poly.pdbx_seq_one_letter_code
_entity_poly.pdbx_strand_id
1 'polypeptide(L)'
;YLEAFKNVLKYDSNCRLVVIGDLCNAPDLLAAAGEAVSKVTLTGRLDKELLSYWYRMADIGVIPSYAEQCCYVGLEMMSYGLPIIASDGFGVKRMFPAGLNAYVAPIGDRRNPKEFVQNLVDCTLKLLSNSAEQRKIKNNARRILKEKYNFSEMAEHYKAVFMA
;
A
#
# COMPACT_ATOMS: atom_id res chain seq x y z
N TYR A 1 10.48 -0.56 -0.39
CA TYR A 1 9.92 -1.42 0.68
C TYR A 1 10.75 -2.70 0.93
N LEU A 2 11.40 -3.24 -0.08
CA LEU A 2 12.17 -4.50 0.08
C LEU A 2 13.16 -4.44 1.25
N GLU A 3 13.89 -3.34 1.41
CA GLU A 3 14.82 -3.17 2.54
C GLU A 3 14.07 -3.13 3.89
N ALA A 4 12.91 -2.50 3.95
CA ALA A 4 12.05 -2.57 5.13
C ALA A 4 11.57 -4.00 5.42
N PHE A 5 11.17 -4.74 4.38
CA PHE A 5 10.73 -6.13 4.50
C PHE A 5 11.84 -7.03 5.08
N LYS A 6 13.09 -6.88 4.63
CA LYS A 6 14.24 -7.60 5.21
C LYS A 6 14.38 -7.35 6.71
N ASN A 7 14.11 -6.13 7.15
CA ASN A 7 14.13 -5.79 8.58
C ASN A 7 12.91 -6.38 9.31
N VAL A 8 11.72 -6.38 8.70
CA VAL A 8 10.52 -7.04 9.28
C VAL A 8 10.77 -8.53 9.52
N LEU A 9 11.44 -9.22 8.60
CA LEU A 9 11.77 -10.66 8.75
C LEU A 9 12.62 -10.98 9.98
N LYS A 10 13.36 -10.02 10.54
CA LYS A 10 14.11 -10.21 11.78
C LYS A 10 13.19 -10.36 13.01
N TYR A 11 11.96 -9.84 12.92
CA TYR A 11 10.95 -9.89 13.99
C TYR A 11 9.91 -10.98 13.74
N ASP A 12 9.53 -11.19 12.47
CA ASP A 12 8.59 -12.25 12.09
C ASP A 12 9.07 -12.92 10.79
N SER A 13 9.71 -14.07 10.93
CA SER A 13 10.24 -14.87 9.83
C SER A 13 9.16 -15.54 8.98
N ASN A 14 7.89 -15.52 9.39
CA ASN A 14 6.77 -16.10 8.63
C ASN A 14 6.23 -15.13 7.57
N CYS A 15 6.57 -13.85 7.64
CA CYS A 15 6.17 -12.87 6.64
C CYS A 15 6.63 -13.25 5.24
N ARG A 16 5.82 -12.89 4.26
CA ARG A 16 6.12 -13.01 2.83
C ARG A 16 5.79 -11.71 2.13
N LEU A 17 6.62 -11.32 1.18
CA LEU A 17 6.40 -10.14 0.33
C LEU A 17 5.96 -10.59 -1.06
N VAL A 18 4.86 -10.04 -1.53
CA VAL A 18 4.42 -10.19 -2.92
C VAL A 18 4.53 -8.84 -3.62
N VAL A 19 5.26 -8.81 -4.71
CA VAL A 19 5.42 -7.65 -5.58
C VAL A 19 4.69 -7.93 -6.89
N ILE A 20 3.67 -7.15 -7.17
CA ILE A 20 2.82 -7.29 -8.36
C ILE A 20 3.07 -6.12 -9.29
N GLY A 21 3.38 -6.40 -10.54
CA GLY A 21 3.62 -5.35 -11.53
C GLY A 21 4.66 -5.73 -12.56
N ASP A 22 5.18 -4.74 -13.26
CA ASP A 22 6.19 -4.96 -14.28
C ASP A 22 7.49 -5.52 -13.70
N LEU A 23 8.08 -6.49 -14.39
CA LEU A 23 9.30 -7.17 -13.98
C LEU A 23 10.58 -6.63 -14.65
N CYS A 24 10.54 -5.46 -15.27
CA CYS A 24 11.73 -4.90 -15.92
C CYS A 24 12.93 -4.75 -14.97
N ASN A 25 12.68 -4.59 -13.68
CA ASN A 25 13.71 -4.51 -12.64
C ASN A 25 13.81 -5.78 -11.79
N ALA A 26 13.27 -6.92 -12.24
CA ALA A 26 13.28 -8.16 -11.44
C ALA A 26 14.67 -8.61 -11.03
N PRO A 27 15.71 -8.59 -11.87
CA PRO A 27 17.07 -8.98 -11.47
C PRO A 27 17.59 -8.13 -10.30
N ASP A 28 17.38 -6.81 -10.35
CA ASP A 28 17.82 -5.90 -9.30
C ASP A 28 17.05 -6.12 -8.00
N LEU A 29 15.75 -6.38 -8.10
CA LEU A 29 14.90 -6.69 -6.94
C LEU A 29 15.33 -8.02 -6.28
N LEU A 30 15.62 -9.05 -7.07
CA LEU A 30 16.07 -10.33 -6.54
C LEU A 30 17.48 -10.22 -5.93
N ALA A 31 18.38 -9.49 -6.56
CA ALA A 31 19.70 -9.21 -6.01
C ALA A 31 19.61 -8.42 -4.69
N ALA A 32 18.76 -7.40 -4.63
CA ALA A 32 18.52 -6.63 -3.41
C ALA A 32 17.83 -7.43 -2.30
N ALA A 33 17.06 -8.47 -2.65
CA ALA A 33 16.44 -9.36 -1.66
C ALA A 33 17.50 -10.18 -0.90
N GLY A 34 18.59 -10.59 -1.57
CA GLY A 34 19.66 -11.37 -0.95
C GLY A 34 19.11 -12.64 -0.28
N GLU A 35 19.43 -12.87 0.99
CA GLU A 35 18.96 -14.04 1.75
C GLU A 35 17.44 -14.12 1.90
N ALA A 36 16.75 -12.99 1.79
CA ALA A 36 15.29 -12.94 1.86
C ALA A 36 14.60 -13.37 0.55
N VAL A 37 15.32 -13.74 -0.51
CA VAL A 37 14.77 -14.08 -1.83
C VAL A 37 13.69 -15.17 -1.75
N SER A 38 13.85 -16.17 -0.90
CA SER A 38 12.86 -17.26 -0.70
C SER A 38 11.53 -16.79 -0.06
N LYS A 39 11.50 -15.56 0.45
CA LYS A 39 10.33 -14.92 1.06
C LYS A 39 9.70 -13.86 0.16
N VAL A 40 10.24 -13.65 -1.05
CA VAL A 40 9.76 -12.65 -2.01
C VAL A 40 9.19 -13.35 -3.23
N THR A 41 7.97 -12.98 -3.59
CA THR A 41 7.31 -13.45 -4.81
C THR A 41 7.15 -12.27 -5.78
N LEU A 42 7.69 -12.40 -6.98
CA LEU A 42 7.50 -11.45 -8.08
C LEU A 42 6.51 -12.07 -9.07
N THR A 43 5.32 -11.50 -9.22
CA THR A 43 4.26 -12.12 -10.04
C THR A 43 4.26 -11.67 -11.49
N GLY A 44 4.88 -10.54 -11.80
CA GLY A 44 4.62 -9.85 -13.06
C GLY A 44 3.30 -9.12 -13.05
N ARG A 45 2.89 -8.66 -14.23
CA ARG A 45 1.55 -8.09 -14.44
C ARG A 45 0.51 -9.18 -14.36
N LEU A 46 -0.55 -8.95 -13.61
CA LEU A 46 -1.67 -9.87 -13.45
C LEU A 46 -2.92 -9.27 -14.07
N ASP A 47 -3.82 -10.13 -14.55
CA ASP A 47 -5.18 -9.72 -14.86
C ASP A 47 -5.98 -9.40 -13.59
N LYS A 48 -7.18 -8.83 -13.77
CA LYS A 48 -8.03 -8.41 -12.63
C LYS A 48 -8.47 -9.57 -11.75
N GLU A 49 -8.67 -10.74 -12.34
CA GLU A 49 -9.12 -11.90 -11.58
C GLU A 49 -8.01 -12.40 -10.65
N LEU A 50 -6.83 -12.66 -11.17
CA LEU A 50 -5.66 -13.08 -10.39
C LEU A 50 -5.26 -12.01 -9.36
N LEU A 51 -5.29 -10.72 -9.73
CA LEU A 51 -5.02 -9.62 -8.81
C LEU A 51 -6.01 -9.61 -7.64
N SER A 52 -7.29 -9.92 -7.89
CA SER A 52 -8.31 -10.00 -6.85
C SER A 52 -8.02 -11.08 -5.80
N TYR A 53 -7.47 -12.22 -6.20
CA TYR A 53 -7.06 -13.27 -5.26
C TYR A 53 -5.95 -12.77 -4.33
N TRP A 54 -4.94 -12.09 -4.87
CA TRP A 54 -3.86 -11.54 -4.07
C TRP A 54 -4.35 -10.52 -3.06
N TYR A 55 -5.26 -9.60 -3.44
CA TYR A 55 -5.84 -8.64 -2.50
C TYR A 55 -6.64 -9.30 -1.38
N ARG A 56 -7.27 -10.44 -1.64
CA ARG A 56 -8.02 -11.19 -0.62
C ARG A 56 -7.13 -12.01 0.31
N MET A 57 -5.99 -12.49 -0.19
CA MET A 57 -5.05 -13.32 0.55
C MET A 57 -4.09 -12.51 1.42
N ALA A 58 -3.82 -11.26 1.03
CA ALA A 58 -2.87 -10.42 1.75
C ALA A 58 -3.43 -9.93 3.08
N ASP A 59 -2.58 -9.86 4.10
CA ASP A 59 -2.92 -9.30 5.41
C ASP A 59 -2.84 -7.78 5.41
N ILE A 60 -1.88 -7.20 4.68
CA ILE A 60 -1.67 -5.76 4.52
C ILE A 60 -1.22 -5.41 3.11
N GLY A 61 -1.59 -4.21 2.66
CA GLY A 61 -1.09 -3.59 1.45
C GLY A 61 -0.09 -2.49 1.77
N VAL A 62 0.91 -2.29 0.91
CA VAL A 62 1.92 -1.25 1.12
C VAL A 62 2.05 -0.37 -0.11
N ILE A 63 1.99 0.94 0.09
CA ILE A 63 2.14 1.98 -0.93
C ILE A 63 3.30 2.90 -0.53
N PRO A 64 4.55 2.52 -0.82
CA PRO A 64 5.74 3.24 -0.37
C PRO A 64 6.17 4.31 -1.39
N SER A 65 5.25 4.85 -2.17
CA SER A 65 5.53 5.79 -3.25
C SER A 65 5.95 7.16 -2.72
N TYR A 66 6.96 7.77 -3.31
CA TYR A 66 7.37 9.14 -3.01
C TYR A 66 6.39 10.19 -3.58
N ALA A 67 5.73 9.85 -4.68
CA ALA A 67 4.73 10.70 -5.33
C ALA A 67 3.76 9.87 -6.17
N GLU A 68 2.49 10.24 -6.15
CA GLU A 68 1.42 9.67 -6.96
C GLU A 68 0.49 10.80 -7.40
N GLN A 69 -0.07 10.70 -8.60
CA GLN A 69 -1.14 11.61 -9.01
C GLN A 69 -2.49 11.10 -8.50
N CYS A 70 -2.80 9.83 -8.80
CA CYS A 70 -3.95 9.12 -8.30
C CYS A 70 -3.57 7.66 -8.09
N CYS A 71 -3.53 7.22 -6.84
CA CYS A 71 -3.13 5.87 -6.49
C CYS A 71 -4.29 4.88 -6.66
N TYR A 72 -4.56 4.45 -7.91
CA TYR A 72 -5.62 3.48 -8.20
C TYR A 72 -5.44 2.17 -7.42
N VAL A 73 -4.20 1.69 -7.29
CA VAL A 73 -3.89 0.50 -6.48
C VAL A 73 -4.40 0.65 -5.05
N GLY A 74 -4.29 1.84 -4.48
CA GLY A 74 -4.83 2.13 -3.15
C GLY A 74 -6.35 2.05 -3.09
N LEU A 75 -7.06 2.54 -4.11
CA LEU A 75 -8.53 2.40 -4.20
C LEU A 75 -8.93 0.94 -4.34
N GLU A 76 -8.20 0.16 -5.12
CA GLU A 76 -8.40 -1.29 -5.24
C GLU A 76 -8.20 -1.98 -3.89
N MET A 77 -7.09 -1.75 -3.20
CA MET A 77 -6.84 -2.29 -1.85
C MET A 77 -7.97 -1.93 -0.87
N MET A 78 -8.45 -0.67 -0.88
CA MET A 78 -9.59 -0.24 -0.06
C MET A 78 -10.87 -1.01 -0.40
N SER A 79 -11.14 -1.30 -1.68
CA SER A 79 -12.32 -2.03 -2.13
C SER A 79 -12.35 -3.47 -1.62
N TYR A 80 -11.19 -4.10 -1.54
CA TYR A 80 -11.03 -5.44 -0.94
C TYR A 80 -10.95 -5.39 0.60
N GLY A 81 -10.90 -4.19 1.17
CA GLY A 81 -10.79 -4.00 2.61
C GLY A 81 -9.44 -4.43 3.15
N LEU A 82 -8.39 -4.29 2.38
CA LEU A 82 -7.03 -4.56 2.81
C LEU A 82 -6.53 -3.41 3.70
N PRO A 83 -6.02 -3.67 4.91
CA PRO A 83 -5.36 -2.64 5.70
C PRO A 83 -4.13 -2.12 4.98
N ILE A 84 -3.96 -0.80 4.94
CA ILE A 84 -2.95 -0.15 4.09
C ILE A 84 -1.89 0.54 4.95
N ILE A 85 -0.63 0.40 4.55
CA ILE A 85 0.48 1.26 4.94
C ILE A 85 0.81 2.14 3.74
N ALA A 86 0.71 3.44 3.90
CA ALA A 86 1.01 4.41 2.85
C ALA A 86 2.12 5.37 3.28
N SER A 87 2.88 5.89 2.34
CA SER A 87 3.77 7.01 2.61
C SER A 87 3.01 8.32 2.76
N ASP A 88 3.66 9.37 3.29
CA ASP A 88 3.15 10.74 3.25
C ASP A 88 3.57 11.49 1.99
N GLY A 89 3.92 10.75 0.92
CA GLY A 89 4.34 11.30 -0.37
C GLY A 89 3.30 12.20 -1.03
N PHE A 90 3.77 13.02 -1.96
CA PHE A 90 2.88 13.91 -2.73
C PHE A 90 1.75 13.12 -3.40
N GLY A 91 0.50 13.59 -3.23
CA GLY A 91 -0.69 12.90 -3.71
C GLY A 91 -1.14 11.74 -2.81
N VAL A 92 -0.21 10.89 -2.34
CA VAL A 92 -0.52 9.75 -1.46
C VAL A 92 -1.20 10.21 -0.18
N LYS A 93 -0.64 11.21 0.52
CA LYS A 93 -1.19 11.75 1.77
C LYS A 93 -2.58 12.37 1.64
N ARG A 94 -3.01 12.77 0.43
CA ARG A 94 -4.37 13.27 0.20
C ARG A 94 -5.41 12.14 0.20
N MET A 95 -5.02 10.97 -0.28
CA MET A 95 -5.87 9.78 -0.31
C MET A 95 -5.83 9.02 1.01
N PHE A 96 -4.71 9.07 1.71
CA PHE A 96 -4.44 8.32 2.92
C PHE A 96 -4.02 9.25 4.07
N PRO A 97 -4.95 10.08 4.60
CA PRO A 97 -4.65 10.89 5.77
C PRO A 97 -4.38 10.02 7.00
N ALA A 98 -3.39 10.42 7.78
CA ALA A 98 -2.87 9.64 8.91
C ALA A 98 -3.98 9.25 9.91
N GLY A 99 -3.97 7.98 10.30
CA GLY A 99 -4.87 7.43 11.32
C GLY A 99 -6.32 7.26 10.88
N LEU A 100 -6.64 7.56 9.61
CA LEU A 100 -8.01 7.46 9.10
C LEU A 100 -8.21 6.14 8.34
N ASN A 101 -7.65 6.00 7.15
CA ASN A 101 -7.82 4.83 6.27
C ASN A 101 -6.51 4.12 5.90
N ALA A 102 -5.42 4.53 6.52
CA ALA A 102 -4.12 3.87 6.42
C ALA A 102 -3.24 4.20 7.63
N TYR A 103 -2.24 3.34 7.88
CA TYR A 103 -1.06 3.73 8.62
C TYR A 103 -0.14 4.54 7.70
N VAL A 104 0.33 5.67 8.18
CA VAL A 104 1.20 6.54 7.38
C VAL A 104 2.63 6.43 7.87
N ALA A 105 3.52 6.02 6.97
CA ALA A 105 4.96 6.01 7.17
C ALA A 105 5.56 7.31 6.61
N PRO A 106 6.03 8.23 7.46
CA PRO A 106 6.66 9.46 7.02
C PRO A 106 7.90 9.18 6.18
N ILE A 107 8.04 9.88 5.07
CA ILE A 107 9.23 9.78 4.20
C ILE A 107 10.46 10.39 4.88
N GLY A 108 10.26 11.45 5.67
CA GLY A 108 11.37 12.19 6.28
C GLY A 108 12.25 12.88 5.23
N ASP A 109 13.56 12.94 5.51
CA ASP A 109 14.52 13.51 4.55
C ASP A 109 14.80 12.50 3.42
N ARG A 110 14.40 12.87 2.20
CA ARG A 110 14.62 12.04 0.99
C ARG A 110 16.09 11.73 0.70
N ARG A 111 17.02 12.53 1.24
CA ARG A 111 18.47 12.29 1.16
C ARG A 111 18.94 11.22 2.13
N ASN A 112 18.10 10.87 3.12
CA ASN A 112 18.36 9.82 4.10
C ASN A 112 17.25 8.77 4.09
N PRO A 113 17.25 7.84 3.11
CA PRO A 113 16.17 6.84 2.97
C PRO A 113 16.08 5.86 4.16
N LYS A 114 17.09 5.82 5.05
CA LYS A 114 17.08 4.92 6.22
C LYS A 114 15.96 5.24 7.19
N GLU A 115 15.64 6.53 7.36
CA GLU A 115 14.52 6.96 8.19
C GLU A 115 13.19 6.44 7.64
N PHE A 116 12.95 6.60 6.35
CA PHE A 116 11.75 6.08 5.70
C PHE A 116 11.64 4.55 5.78
N VAL A 117 12.76 3.84 5.59
CA VAL A 117 12.80 2.39 5.75
C VAL A 117 12.38 2.00 7.16
N GLN A 118 12.90 2.67 8.19
CA GLN A 118 12.54 2.39 9.59
C GLN A 118 11.06 2.68 9.86
N ASN A 119 10.52 3.80 9.37
CA ASN A 119 9.11 4.13 9.51
C ASN A 119 8.20 3.09 8.86
N LEU A 120 8.58 2.53 7.70
CA LEU A 120 7.87 1.43 7.06
C LEU A 120 7.91 0.15 7.89
N VAL A 121 9.06 -0.18 8.50
CA VAL A 121 9.19 -1.32 9.43
C VAL A 121 8.24 -1.16 10.61
N ASP A 122 8.29 -0.01 11.28
CA ASP A 122 7.49 0.26 12.48
C ASP A 122 5.99 0.21 12.18
N CYS A 123 5.56 0.80 11.07
CA CYS A 123 4.17 0.74 10.62
C CYS A 123 3.75 -0.71 10.33
N THR A 124 4.62 -1.50 9.68
CA THR A 124 4.33 -2.90 9.34
C THR A 124 4.15 -3.74 10.59
N LEU A 125 5.10 -3.68 11.52
CA LEU A 125 5.04 -4.45 12.76
C LEU A 125 3.86 -4.06 13.64
N LYS A 126 3.59 -2.76 13.78
CA LYS A 126 2.43 -2.25 14.53
C LYS A 126 1.12 -2.73 13.92
N LEU A 127 0.99 -2.69 12.60
CA LEU A 127 -0.25 -3.09 11.94
C LEU A 127 -0.44 -4.60 11.99
N LEU A 128 0.60 -5.41 11.81
CA LEU A 128 0.54 -6.87 11.90
C LEU A 128 0.15 -7.33 13.31
N SER A 129 0.64 -6.67 14.36
CA SER A 129 0.37 -7.04 15.76
C SER A 129 -0.96 -6.51 16.30
N ASN A 130 -1.68 -5.64 15.58
CA ASN A 130 -2.87 -4.95 16.10
C ASN A 130 -4.12 -5.18 15.24
N SER A 131 -4.82 -6.29 15.51
CA SER A 131 -6.04 -6.66 14.79
C SER A 131 -7.20 -5.65 14.96
N ALA A 132 -7.24 -4.92 16.07
CA ALA A 132 -8.26 -3.89 16.30
C ALA A 132 -8.03 -2.68 15.36
N GLU A 133 -6.78 -2.25 15.22
CA GLU A 133 -6.42 -1.17 14.31
C GLU A 133 -6.59 -1.57 12.84
N GLN A 134 -6.25 -2.82 12.47
CA GLN A 134 -6.55 -3.36 11.14
C GLN A 134 -8.05 -3.24 10.82
N ARG A 135 -8.94 -3.66 11.74
CA ARG A 135 -10.39 -3.55 11.57
C ARG A 135 -10.85 -2.11 11.44
N LYS A 136 -10.30 -1.20 12.24
CA LYS A 136 -10.62 0.23 12.19
C LYS A 136 -10.25 0.84 10.83
N ILE A 137 -9.02 0.62 10.35
CA ILE A 137 -8.54 1.08 9.05
C ILE A 137 -9.41 0.53 7.92
N LYS A 138 -9.68 -0.77 7.94
CA LYS A 138 -10.53 -1.45 6.96
C LYS A 138 -11.94 -0.84 6.88
N ASN A 139 -12.57 -0.59 8.03
CA ASN A 139 -13.92 -0.01 8.07
C ASN A 139 -13.92 1.43 7.56
N ASN A 140 -12.95 2.23 7.97
CA ASN A 140 -12.80 3.60 7.50
C ASN A 140 -12.50 3.66 6.00
N ALA A 141 -11.62 2.79 5.50
CA ALA A 141 -11.29 2.70 4.09
C ALA A 141 -12.53 2.42 3.23
N ARG A 142 -13.35 1.43 3.62
CA ARG A 142 -14.62 1.12 2.94
C ARG A 142 -15.59 2.28 2.94
N ARG A 143 -15.72 2.98 4.08
CA ARG A 143 -16.58 4.15 4.19
C ARG A 143 -16.12 5.28 3.27
N ILE A 144 -14.84 5.63 3.31
CA ILE A 144 -14.25 6.68 2.47
C ILE A 144 -14.37 6.34 0.98
N LEU A 145 -14.13 5.08 0.61
CA LEU A 145 -14.31 4.64 -0.78
C LEU A 145 -15.73 4.90 -1.27
N LYS A 146 -16.73 4.54 -0.45
CA LYS A 146 -18.14 4.74 -0.79
C LYS A 146 -18.53 6.24 -0.83
N GLU A 147 -18.01 7.04 0.09
CA GLU A 147 -18.38 8.45 0.22
C GLU A 147 -17.69 9.37 -0.79
N LYS A 148 -16.41 9.09 -1.14
CA LYS A 148 -15.57 10.02 -1.92
C LYS A 148 -15.14 9.52 -3.29
N TYR A 149 -15.18 8.21 -3.52
CA TYR A 149 -14.62 7.59 -4.74
C TYR A 149 -15.68 6.75 -5.45
N ASN A 150 -16.93 7.21 -5.46
CA ASN A 150 -18.00 6.54 -6.20
C ASN A 150 -18.23 7.20 -7.56
N PHE A 151 -18.61 6.37 -8.53
CA PHE A 151 -18.81 6.80 -9.92
C PHE A 151 -19.94 7.85 -10.06
N SER A 152 -21.02 7.70 -9.31
CA SER A 152 -22.18 8.60 -9.42
C SER A 152 -21.82 10.02 -9.00
N GLU A 153 -21.11 10.19 -7.88
CA GLU A 153 -20.66 11.50 -7.42
C GLU A 153 -19.66 12.13 -8.39
N MET A 154 -18.73 11.33 -8.89
CA MET A 154 -17.80 11.77 -9.93
C MET A 154 -18.56 12.27 -11.16
N ALA A 155 -19.54 11.50 -11.66
CA ALA A 155 -20.33 11.86 -12.83
C ALA A 155 -21.11 13.17 -12.63
N GLU A 156 -21.71 13.39 -11.44
CA GLU A 156 -22.43 14.64 -11.12
C GLU A 156 -21.48 15.84 -11.07
N HIS A 157 -20.28 15.70 -10.51
CA HIS A 157 -19.28 16.76 -10.52
C HIS A 157 -18.84 17.13 -11.96
N TYR A 158 -18.62 16.13 -12.82
CA TYR A 158 -18.29 16.39 -14.23
C TYR A 158 -19.44 17.10 -14.97
N LYS A 159 -20.68 16.65 -14.79
CA LYS A 159 -21.85 17.33 -15.36
C LYS A 159 -21.93 18.79 -14.94
N ALA A 160 -21.74 19.08 -13.66
CA ALA A 160 -21.78 20.45 -13.15
C ALA A 160 -20.73 21.36 -13.82
N VAL A 161 -19.52 20.82 -14.14
CA VAL A 161 -18.47 21.58 -14.83
C VAL A 161 -18.81 21.83 -16.30
N PHE A 162 -19.43 20.86 -16.99
CA PHE A 162 -19.73 20.99 -18.42
C PHE A 162 -21.05 21.70 -18.72
N MET A 163 -21.92 21.86 -17.72
CA MET A 163 -23.22 22.55 -17.85
C MET A 163 -23.19 23.97 -17.27
N ALA A 164 -22.09 24.42 -16.71
CA ALA A 164 -21.88 25.77 -16.19
C ALA A 164 -21.36 26.70 -17.32
#